data_06dcedee08aaded959588e2e13b2eb65
#
_entry.id   06dcedee08aaded959588e2e13b2eb65
#
_cell.length_a   1.000
_cell.length_b   1.000
_cell.length_c   1.000
_cell.angle_alpha   90.00
_cell.angle_beta   90.00
_cell.angle_gamma   90.00
#
_symmetry.space_group_name_H-M   'P 1'
#
loop_
_entity.id
_entity.type
_entity.pdbx_description
1 polymer ?
#
loop_
_entity_poly.entity_id
_entity_poly.type
_entity_poly.pdbx_seq_one_letter_code
_entity_poly.pdbx_strand_id
1 'polypeptide(L)'
;LGRKLFITGKGRCNITNASDVEELFQAVVSNPKFLYSAFYSFTNEQVIDFFENLVVKTKVERGNRVFPVSDHSSDIIGALQRELHRLGVQISLCTEVEKICVENEKITGIIISDDSQKQKQHFVDADAVIIATGGISYPATGSTGDGYRFAKTCGHKVTELFPALVPMEVKEWYAKQLQGLSLRNVCIRVTDGKRKLYEEFGEMLFTHYGVTGPVILSASSIVGKRLKEKELTLHIDLKPALTEEQLDKRILREFDANHNKQFKNAVDSLFPAKLKPVMTELSGIAEEKKVNEITKEERMRFVRLIKDFKMTLTSLRS
;
A
#
# COMPACT_ATOMS: atom_id res chain seq x y z
N LEU A 1 19.64 5.81 15.53
CA LEU A 1 19.58 6.09 14.08
C LEU A 1 18.71 5.07 13.36
N GLY A 2 18.08 5.48 12.24
CA GLY A 2 17.49 4.57 11.27
C GLY A 2 16.25 3.79 11.72
N ARG A 3 15.50 4.21 12.76
CA ARG A 3 14.31 3.48 13.26
C ARG A 3 13.29 3.16 12.15
N LYS A 4 13.05 4.11 11.24
CA LYS A 4 12.14 3.88 10.10
C LYS A 4 12.74 2.88 9.11
N LEU A 5 13.99 2.99 8.75
CA LEU A 5 14.68 2.03 7.88
C LEU A 5 14.64 0.62 8.47
N PHE A 6 14.83 0.51 9.78
CA PHE A 6 14.84 -0.77 10.48
C PHE A 6 13.56 -1.59 10.28
N ILE A 7 12.38 -0.95 10.25
CA ILE A 7 11.09 -1.63 10.10
C ILE A 7 10.65 -1.82 8.64
N THR A 8 11.29 -1.15 7.68
CA THR A 8 10.92 -1.27 6.27
C THR A 8 11.19 -2.66 5.71
N GLY A 9 10.44 -3.08 4.68
CA GLY A 9 10.62 -4.39 4.07
C GLY A 9 10.48 -5.56 5.06
N LYS A 10 9.70 -5.40 6.13
CA LYS A 10 9.57 -6.39 7.22
C LYS A 10 10.89 -6.66 7.95
N GLY A 11 11.66 -5.62 8.23
CA GLY A 11 12.96 -5.69 8.91
C GLY A 11 14.15 -5.98 7.98
N ARG A 12 13.93 -6.08 6.66
CA ARG A 12 14.98 -6.35 5.67
C ARG A 12 15.51 -5.11 4.96
N CYS A 13 14.81 -3.98 5.07
CA CYS A 13 15.04 -2.73 4.32
C CYS A 13 14.97 -2.89 2.80
N ASN A 14 13.80 -2.61 2.20
CA ASN A 14 13.71 -2.42 0.76
C ASN A 14 14.43 -1.12 0.37
N ILE A 15 15.61 -1.23 -0.26
CA ILE A 15 16.52 -0.11 -0.53
C ILE A 15 15.96 0.76 -1.67
N THR A 16 15.66 0.11 -2.81
CA THR A 16 15.17 0.75 -4.02
C THR A 16 14.44 -0.27 -4.89
N ASN A 17 14.12 0.11 -6.11
CA ASN A 17 13.54 -0.76 -7.13
C ASN A 17 14.44 -0.73 -8.39
N ALA A 18 14.73 -1.88 -8.98
CA ALA A 18 15.61 -2.03 -10.14
C ALA A 18 14.86 -1.95 -11.49
N SER A 19 13.66 -1.38 -11.52
CA SER A 19 12.95 -1.08 -12.78
C SER A 19 13.58 0.10 -13.49
N ASP A 20 13.29 0.24 -14.77
CA ASP A 20 13.68 1.41 -15.55
C ASP A 20 13.09 2.70 -14.96
N VAL A 21 13.78 3.81 -15.13
CA VAL A 21 13.36 5.11 -14.55
C VAL A 21 11.97 5.53 -15.03
N GLU A 22 11.62 5.22 -16.27
CA GLU A 22 10.30 5.48 -16.85
C GLU A 22 9.20 4.70 -16.14
N GLU A 23 9.42 3.45 -15.77
CA GLU A 23 8.49 2.64 -14.97
C GLU A 23 8.33 3.22 -13.57
N LEU A 24 9.41 3.71 -12.96
CA LEU A 24 9.35 4.38 -11.66
C LEU A 24 8.46 5.63 -11.72
N PHE A 25 8.54 6.43 -12.79
CA PHE A 25 7.67 7.59 -12.97
C PHE A 25 6.20 7.21 -13.14
N GLN A 26 5.90 6.11 -13.81
CA GLN A 26 4.53 5.60 -13.94
C GLN A 26 3.93 5.20 -12.59
N ALA A 27 4.77 4.76 -11.64
CA ALA A 27 4.33 4.41 -10.29
C ALA A 27 4.08 5.64 -9.39
N VAL A 28 4.51 6.84 -9.78
CA VAL A 28 4.25 8.08 -9.04
C VAL A 28 2.83 8.55 -9.29
N VAL A 29 1.96 8.38 -8.30
CA VAL A 29 0.51 8.63 -8.40
C VAL A 29 0.14 10.08 -8.69
N SER A 30 0.94 11.05 -8.21
CA SER A 30 0.64 12.47 -8.42
C SER A 30 1.91 13.28 -8.65
N ASN A 31 1.82 14.24 -9.59
CA ASN A 31 2.87 15.20 -9.93
C ASN A 31 4.26 14.55 -10.21
N PRO A 32 4.37 13.50 -11.06
CA PRO A 32 5.64 12.82 -11.33
C PRO A 32 6.71 13.78 -11.86
N LYS A 33 6.32 14.82 -12.62
CA LYS A 33 7.26 15.79 -13.17
C LYS A 33 8.11 16.51 -12.12
N PHE A 34 7.62 16.66 -10.89
CA PHE A 34 8.36 17.24 -9.78
C PHE A 34 9.61 16.43 -9.43
N LEU A 35 9.59 15.13 -9.64
CA LEU A 35 10.68 14.20 -9.30
C LEU A 35 11.68 13.99 -10.44
N TYR A 36 11.47 14.60 -11.64
CA TYR A 36 12.36 14.41 -12.78
C TYR A 36 13.82 14.68 -12.42
N SER A 37 14.10 15.88 -11.93
CA SER A 37 15.47 16.28 -11.58
C SER A 37 16.08 15.32 -10.55
N ALA A 38 15.33 14.95 -9.52
CA ALA A 38 15.82 14.07 -8.45
C ALA A 38 16.17 12.67 -8.98
N PHE A 39 15.28 12.04 -9.78
CA PHE A 39 15.48 10.67 -10.26
C PHE A 39 16.57 10.56 -11.32
N TYR A 40 16.76 11.61 -12.15
CA TYR A 40 17.86 11.61 -13.12
C TYR A 40 19.19 12.11 -12.56
N SER A 41 19.19 12.88 -11.45
CA SER A 41 20.43 13.28 -10.78
C SER A 41 20.99 12.18 -9.89
N PHE A 42 20.14 11.30 -9.35
CA PHE A 42 20.55 10.16 -8.53
C PHE A 42 19.59 8.98 -8.79
N THR A 43 19.98 8.14 -9.75
CA THR A 43 19.14 7.05 -10.23
C THR A 43 19.03 5.89 -9.24
N ASN A 44 18.06 5.04 -9.42
CA ASN A 44 17.92 3.82 -8.64
C ASN A 44 19.13 2.87 -8.79
N GLU A 45 19.78 2.82 -9.94
CA GLU A 45 21.04 2.10 -10.15
C GLU A 45 22.16 2.70 -9.32
N GLN A 46 22.30 4.03 -9.35
CA GLN A 46 23.28 4.72 -8.51
C GLN A 46 23.02 4.51 -7.01
N VAL A 47 21.77 4.33 -6.58
CA VAL A 47 21.46 3.92 -5.19
C VAL A 47 22.01 2.52 -4.89
N ILE A 48 21.88 1.58 -5.82
CA ILE A 48 22.45 0.23 -5.68
C ILE A 48 23.97 0.32 -5.56
N ASP A 49 24.62 0.99 -6.51
CA ASP A 49 26.07 1.19 -6.53
C ASP A 49 26.59 1.87 -5.26
N PHE A 50 25.85 2.85 -4.77
CA PHE A 50 26.19 3.54 -3.52
C PHE A 50 26.30 2.56 -2.34
N PHE A 51 25.32 1.68 -2.15
CA PHE A 51 25.36 0.70 -1.06
C PHE A 51 26.39 -0.40 -1.30
N GLU A 52 26.59 -0.84 -2.54
CA GLU A 52 27.62 -1.82 -2.87
C GLU A 52 29.04 -1.27 -2.65
N ASN A 53 29.28 0.01 -2.94
CA ASN A 53 30.52 0.71 -2.60
C ASN A 53 30.72 0.85 -1.08
N LEU A 54 29.65 0.86 -0.28
CA LEU A 54 29.70 0.77 1.19
C LEU A 54 29.80 -0.67 1.72
N VAL A 55 30.14 -1.62 0.83
CA VAL A 55 30.32 -3.05 1.14
C VAL A 55 29.02 -3.73 1.61
N VAL A 56 27.87 -3.26 1.16
CA VAL A 56 26.57 -3.92 1.34
C VAL A 56 26.16 -4.57 0.04
N LYS A 57 26.33 -5.89 -0.06
CA LYS A 57 25.87 -6.65 -1.24
C LYS A 57 24.35 -6.61 -1.34
N THR A 58 23.86 -6.39 -2.56
CA THR A 58 22.43 -6.30 -2.84
C THR A 58 21.92 -7.48 -3.65
N LYS A 59 20.60 -7.71 -3.63
CA LYS A 59 19.88 -8.67 -4.46
C LYS A 59 18.57 -8.09 -4.94
N VAL A 60 18.15 -8.48 -6.15
CA VAL A 60 16.85 -8.13 -6.73
C VAL A 60 15.87 -9.28 -6.53
N GLU A 61 14.71 -9.00 -5.97
CA GLU A 61 13.61 -9.95 -5.76
C GLU A 61 12.42 -9.63 -6.69
N ARG A 62 11.39 -10.49 -6.65
CA ARG A 62 10.17 -10.33 -7.43
C ARG A 62 9.61 -8.89 -7.33
N GLY A 63 9.25 -8.30 -8.47
CA GLY A 63 8.78 -6.92 -8.58
C GLY A 63 9.93 -5.90 -8.53
N ASN A 64 11.11 -6.32 -8.94
CA ASN A 64 12.34 -5.50 -9.04
C ASN A 64 12.73 -4.84 -7.71
N ARG A 65 12.29 -5.38 -6.56
CA ARG A 65 12.63 -4.85 -5.24
C ARG A 65 14.05 -5.21 -4.86
N VAL A 66 14.80 -4.23 -4.41
CA VAL A 66 16.22 -4.39 -4.03
C VAL A 66 16.35 -4.48 -2.51
N PHE A 67 17.00 -5.53 -2.04
CA PHE A 67 17.27 -5.80 -0.62
C PHE A 67 18.75 -6.09 -0.41
N PRO A 68 19.29 -5.92 0.83
CA PRO A 68 20.59 -6.48 1.17
C PRO A 68 20.54 -8.01 1.10
N VAL A 69 21.63 -8.64 0.64
CA VAL A 69 21.75 -10.11 0.57
C VAL A 69 21.55 -10.77 1.94
N SER A 70 21.98 -10.10 3.01
CA SER A 70 21.83 -10.56 4.40
C SER A 70 20.38 -10.59 4.91
N ASP A 71 19.43 -9.93 4.23
CA ASP A 71 18.08 -9.70 4.71
C ASP A 71 17.98 -8.95 6.06
N HIS A 72 19.00 -8.20 6.43
CA HIS A 72 19.05 -7.43 7.68
C HIS A 72 19.16 -5.92 7.41
N SER A 73 18.15 -5.16 7.84
CA SER A 73 18.15 -3.69 7.77
C SER A 73 19.28 -3.06 8.57
N SER A 74 19.80 -3.74 9.60
CA SER A 74 20.94 -3.30 10.38
C SER A 74 22.20 -3.07 9.55
N ASP A 75 22.40 -3.83 8.47
CA ASP A 75 23.59 -3.71 7.63
C ASP A 75 23.55 -2.42 6.81
N ILE A 76 22.36 -2.06 6.32
CA ILE A 76 22.12 -0.77 5.65
C ILE A 76 22.38 0.39 6.62
N ILE A 77 21.78 0.32 7.81
CA ILE A 77 21.92 1.38 8.83
C ILE A 77 23.37 1.50 9.27
N GLY A 78 24.04 0.36 9.51
CA GLY A 78 25.45 0.33 9.91
C GLY A 78 26.38 0.89 8.83
N ALA A 79 26.12 0.60 7.55
CA ALA A 79 26.88 1.15 6.43
C ALA A 79 26.76 2.68 6.35
N LEU A 80 25.52 3.20 6.42
CA LEU A 80 25.28 4.66 6.46
C LEU A 80 25.93 5.32 7.67
N GLN A 81 25.87 4.68 8.84
CA GLN A 81 26.46 5.21 10.06
C GLN A 81 27.99 5.29 9.97
N ARG A 82 28.63 4.24 9.43
CA ARG A 82 30.09 4.25 9.18
C ARG A 82 30.51 5.37 8.22
N GLU A 83 29.72 5.54 7.15
CA GLU A 83 30.00 6.57 6.15
C GLU A 83 29.83 7.98 6.69
N LEU A 84 28.77 8.24 7.47
CA LEU A 84 28.59 9.52 8.15
C LEU A 84 29.77 9.83 9.10
N HIS A 85 30.23 8.83 9.84
CA HIS A 85 31.39 8.98 10.73
C HIS A 85 32.68 9.24 9.94
N ARG A 86 32.92 8.51 8.83
CA ARG A 86 34.06 8.71 7.94
C ARG A 86 34.12 10.13 7.37
N LEU A 87 32.97 10.70 7.06
CA LEU A 87 32.80 12.06 6.53
C LEU A 87 32.85 13.16 7.61
N GLY A 88 33.01 12.80 8.90
CA GLY A 88 33.05 13.76 9.99
C GLY A 88 31.69 14.40 10.30
N VAL A 89 30.59 13.81 9.88
CA VAL A 89 29.22 14.33 10.15
C VAL A 89 28.91 14.17 11.63
N GLN A 90 28.59 15.30 12.30
CA GLN A 90 28.13 15.29 13.70
C GLN A 90 26.67 14.81 13.78
N ILE A 91 26.43 13.82 14.64
CA ILE A 91 25.12 13.23 14.83
C ILE A 91 24.66 13.46 16.26
N SER A 92 23.59 14.23 16.44
CA SER A 92 22.97 14.47 17.74
C SER A 92 21.70 13.61 17.84
N LEU A 93 21.72 12.63 18.76
CA LEU A 93 20.56 11.78 19.05
C LEU A 93 19.77 12.36 20.23
N CYS A 94 18.48 11.99 20.34
CA CYS A 94 17.58 12.50 21.38
C CYS A 94 17.52 14.03 21.42
N THR A 95 17.65 14.64 20.25
CA THR A 95 17.68 16.09 20.07
C THR A 95 16.52 16.49 19.17
N GLU A 96 15.61 17.29 19.68
CA GLU A 96 14.46 17.80 18.94
C GLU A 96 14.78 19.17 18.33
N VAL A 97 14.46 19.34 17.05
CA VAL A 97 14.47 20.66 16.41
C VAL A 97 13.12 21.32 16.65
N GLU A 98 13.14 22.42 17.40
CA GLU A 98 11.91 23.14 17.73
C GLU A 98 11.55 24.17 16.67
N LYS A 99 12.53 24.86 16.11
CA LYS A 99 12.34 25.96 15.19
C LYS A 99 13.50 26.11 14.20
N ILE A 100 13.17 26.51 12.97
CA ILE A 100 14.14 27.05 12.00
C ILE A 100 14.10 28.58 12.11
N CYS A 101 15.26 29.17 12.28
CA CYS A 101 15.42 30.63 12.42
C CYS A 101 15.67 31.27 11.05
N VAL A 102 14.86 32.28 10.73
CA VAL A 102 14.94 33.02 9.48
C VAL A 102 14.96 34.50 9.80
N GLU A 103 15.96 35.23 9.29
CA GLU A 103 16.08 36.67 9.38
C GLU A 103 16.36 37.26 8.01
N ASN A 104 15.62 38.30 7.63
CA ASN A 104 15.75 38.93 6.31
C ASN A 104 15.73 37.92 5.14
N GLU A 105 14.78 36.97 5.18
CA GLU A 105 14.58 35.92 4.18
C GLU A 105 15.75 34.92 4.05
N LYS A 106 16.67 34.89 5.00
CA LYS A 106 17.80 33.96 5.06
C LYS A 106 17.74 33.09 6.30
N ILE A 107 18.14 31.84 6.15
CA ILE A 107 18.35 30.94 7.28
C ILE A 107 19.51 31.44 8.09
N THR A 108 19.35 31.50 9.42
CA THR A 108 20.41 31.83 10.35
C THR A 108 20.77 30.66 11.27
N GLY A 109 19.93 29.67 11.39
CA GLY A 109 20.17 28.49 12.21
C GLY A 109 18.90 27.77 12.63
N ILE A 110 19.04 26.96 13.67
CA ILE A 110 17.95 26.20 14.27
C ILE A 110 17.97 26.33 15.80
N ILE A 111 16.81 26.19 16.43
CA ILE A 111 16.69 26.01 17.87
C ILE A 111 16.45 24.52 18.13
N ILE A 112 17.29 23.94 18.98
CA ILE A 112 17.19 22.55 19.42
C ILE A 112 16.93 22.49 20.93
N SER A 113 16.24 21.39 21.35
CA SER A 113 16.11 21.00 22.76
C SER A 113 16.68 19.60 22.97
N ASP A 114 17.33 19.38 24.10
CA ASP A 114 17.82 18.08 24.51
C ASP A 114 16.85 17.42 25.50
N ASP A 115 16.46 16.20 25.21
CA ASP A 115 15.53 15.41 26.02
C ASP A 115 16.07 15.13 27.45
N SER A 116 17.39 15.13 27.60
CA SER A 116 18.09 14.88 28.88
C SER A 116 18.02 16.05 29.83
N GLN A 117 17.80 17.28 29.36
CA GLN A 117 17.71 18.51 30.11
C GLN A 117 16.47 19.32 29.74
N LYS A 118 15.30 18.84 30.07
CA LYS A 118 13.93 19.30 29.74
C LYS A 118 13.62 20.80 29.64
N GLN A 119 14.61 21.72 29.57
CA GLN A 119 14.37 23.19 29.49
C GLN A 119 15.47 24.04 28.87
N LYS A 120 16.55 23.50 28.35
CA LYS A 120 17.54 24.36 27.69
C LYS A 120 17.43 24.28 26.19
N GLN A 121 16.89 25.32 25.60
CA GLN A 121 16.97 25.57 24.19
C GLN A 121 18.36 26.05 23.82
N HIS A 122 18.91 25.51 22.75
CA HIS A 122 20.22 25.91 22.21
C HIS A 122 20.02 26.37 20.75
N PHE A 123 20.62 27.50 20.44
CA PHE A 123 20.74 27.95 19.06
C PHE A 123 21.97 27.27 18.42
N VAL A 124 21.76 26.74 17.24
CA VAL A 124 22.79 26.19 16.37
C VAL A 124 22.82 26.99 15.08
N ASP A 125 23.96 27.63 14.83
CA ASP A 125 24.19 28.44 13.63
C ASP A 125 24.24 27.52 12.39
N ALA A 126 23.61 27.94 11.27
CA ALA A 126 23.60 27.19 10.02
C ALA A 126 23.28 28.12 8.82
N ASP A 127 24.05 27.98 7.76
CA ASP A 127 23.86 28.68 6.49
C ASP A 127 22.69 28.10 5.69
N ALA A 128 22.40 26.80 5.90
CA ALA A 128 21.31 26.08 5.21
C ALA A 128 20.76 24.95 6.09
N VAL A 129 19.50 24.60 5.90
CA VAL A 129 18.82 23.52 6.62
C VAL A 129 18.13 22.58 5.63
N ILE A 130 18.45 21.28 5.71
CA ILE A 130 17.75 20.23 4.95
C ILE A 130 16.70 19.59 5.85
N ILE A 131 15.42 19.73 5.48
CA ILE A 131 14.29 19.09 6.18
C ILE A 131 14.14 17.67 5.64
N ALA A 132 14.56 16.67 6.41
CA ALA A 132 14.48 15.25 6.06
C ALA A 132 13.75 14.42 7.14
N THR A 133 12.74 15.01 7.79
CA THR A 133 12.05 14.46 8.98
C THR A 133 11.04 13.37 8.65
N GLY A 134 10.81 13.06 7.38
CA GLY A 134 9.76 12.15 6.93
C GLY A 134 8.36 12.76 7.03
N GLY A 135 7.34 11.91 6.93
CA GLY A 135 5.92 12.31 7.00
C GLY A 135 5.32 12.09 8.38
N ILE A 136 4.06 11.55 8.41
CA ILE A 136 3.31 11.28 9.64
C ILE A 136 3.02 9.79 9.86
N SER A 137 3.51 8.91 8.99
CA SER A 137 3.33 7.46 9.15
C SER A 137 4.30 6.87 10.16
N TYR A 138 3.81 5.98 11.03
CA TYR A 138 4.60 5.37 12.12
C TYR A 138 5.29 6.41 13.02
N PRO A 139 4.53 7.24 13.76
CA PRO A 139 5.08 8.35 14.57
C PRO A 139 6.14 7.90 15.58
N ALA A 140 6.01 6.68 16.14
CA ALA A 140 6.97 6.09 17.05
C ALA A 140 8.40 5.95 16.48
N THR A 141 8.56 6.08 15.15
CA THR A 141 9.87 6.06 14.47
C THR A 141 10.49 7.46 14.29
N GLY A 142 9.81 8.51 14.76
CA GLY A 142 10.22 9.90 14.63
C GLY A 142 9.56 10.67 13.47
N SER A 143 8.61 10.07 12.78
CA SER A 143 7.86 10.74 11.67
C SER A 143 6.61 11.42 12.25
N THR A 144 6.76 12.53 12.90
CA THR A 144 5.75 13.27 13.66
C THR A 144 5.10 14.41 12.89
N GLY A 145 5.60 14.70 11.67
CA GLY A 145 5.08 15.77 10.82
C GLY A 145 5.78 17.12 10.99
N ASP A 146 6.90 17.16 11.72
CA ASP A 146 7.64 18.40 11.98
C ASP A 146 8.07 19.12 10.71
N GLY A 147 8.43 18.38 9.65
CA GLY A 147 8.78 18.99 8.37
C GLY A 147 7.67 19.85 7.77
N TYR A 148 6.42 19.44 7.94
CA TYR A 148 5.27 20.26 7.48
C TYR A 148 5.12 21.53 8.33
N ARG A 149 5.38 21.43 9.65
CA ARG A 149 5.37 22.57 10.56
C ARG A 149 6.47 23.56 10.18
N PHE A 150 7.69 23.09 9.97
CA PHE A 150 8.82 23.92 9.54
C PHE A 150 8.58 24.59 8.20
N ALA A 151 8.07 23.84 7.20
CA ALA A 151 7.76 24.41 5.90
C ALA A 151 6.74 25.56 6.02
N LYS A 152 5.68 25.38 6.81
CA LYS A 152 4.67 26.44 7.05
C LYS A 152 5.27 27.66 7.74
N THR A 153 6.12 27.48 8.75
CA THR A 153 6.75 28.60 9.46
C THR A 153 7.78 29.35 8.60
N CYS A 154 8.36 28.69 7.59
CA CYS A 154 9.20 29.32 6.57
C CYS A 154 8.40 29.90 5.37
N GLY A 155 7.07 30.00 5.47
CA GLY A 155 6.24 30.64 4.44
C GLY A 155 5.78 29.73 3.30
N HIS A 156 6.07 28.43 3.35
CA HIS A 156 5.61 27.50 2.31
C HIS A 156 4.16 27.06 2.52
N LYS A 157 3.44 26.92 1.40
CA LYS A 157 2.10 26.33 1.40
C LYS A 157 2.22 24.79 1.47
N VAL A 158 1.65 24.19 2.50
CA VAL A 158 1.53 22.74 2.61
C VAL A 158 0.14 22.32 2.17
N THR A 159 0.06 21.45 1.15
CA THR A 159 -1.21 20.88 0.67
C THR A 159 -1.79 19.89 1.69
N GLU A 160 -3.09 19.59 1.57
CA GLU A 160 -3.75 18.63 2.43
C GLU A 160 -3.06 17.24 2.33
N LEU A 161 -2.83 16.61 3.49
CA LEU A 161 -2.23 15.29 3.57
C LEU A 161 -3.31 14.22 3.46
N PHE A 162 -3.04 13.20 2.65
CA PHE A 162 -3.92 12.05 2.48
C PHE A 162 -3.17 10.75 2.79
N PRO A 163 -3.83 9.79 3.46
CA PRO A 163 -3.29 8.45 3.59
C PRO A 163 -3.09 7.81 2.22
N ALA A 164 -1.98 7.09 2.05
CA ALA A 164 -1.68 6.31 0.86
C ALA A 164 -1.15 4.93 1.28
N LEU A 165 -1.41 3.92 0.47
CA LEU A 165 -1.05 2.53 0.76
C LEU A 165 -1.69 2.04 2.08
N VAL A 166 -2.98 2.33 2.26
CA VAL A 166 -3.75 1.97 3.45
C VAL A 166 -4.92 1.05 3.10
N PRO A 167 -5.41 0.25 4.05
CA PRO A 167 -6.65 -0.51 3.87
C PRO A 167 -7.85 0.40 3.61
N MET A 168 -8.92 -0.19 3.08
CA MET A 168 -10.19 0.50 2.85
C MET A 168 -11.32 -0.17 3.60
N GLU A 169 -12.22 0.62 4.17
CA GLU A 169 -13.44 0.14 4.82
C GLU A 169 -14.53 -0.13 3.80
N VAL A 170 -15.38 -1.11 4.09
CA VAL A 170 -16.52 -1.45 3.25
C VAL A 170 -17.81 -1.51 4.04
N LYS A 171 -18.93 -1.32 3.35
CA LYS A 171 -20.27 -1.27 3.95
C LYS A 171 -20.84 -2.66 4.25
N GLU A 172 -20.46 -3.64 3.46
CA GLU A 172 -21.06 -4.97 3.45
C GLU A 172 -20.67 -5.79 4.69
N TRP A 173 -21.68 -6.33 5.37
CA TRP A 173 -21.55 -7.11 6.59
C TRP A 173 -20.68 -8.37 6.45
N TYR A 174 -20.66 -8.96 5.27
CA TYR A 174 -19.93 -10.20 5.02
C TYR A 174 -18.41 -10.02 4.98
N ALA A 175 -17.90 -8.80 4.87
CA ALA A 175 -16.46 -8.54 5.01
C ALA A 175 -15.92 -9.08 6.33
N LYS A 176 -16.68 -8.90 7.44
CA LYS A 176 -16.33 -9.42 8.76
C LYS A 176 -16.27 -10.95 8.79
N GLN A 177 -17.21 -11.62 8.11
CA GLN A 177 -17.19 -13.10 8.00
C GLN A 177 -15.99 -13.60 7.21
N LEU A 178 -15.58 -12.84 6.20
CA LEU A 178 -14.43 -13.14 5.34
C LEU A 178 -13.09 -12.77 5.97
N GLN A 179 -13.05 -12.19 7.17
CA GLN A 179 -11.81 -11.77 7.84
C GLN A 179 -10.73 -12.85 7.78
N GLY A 180 -9.52 -12.47 7.34
CA GLY A 180 -8.37 -13.35 7.19
C GLY A 180 -8.37 -14.19 5.91
N LEU A 181 -9.40 -14.09 5.06
CA LEU A 181 -9.41 -14.71 3.75
C LEU A 181 -8.54 -13.90 2.79
N SER A 182 -7.48 -14.53 2.28
CA SER A 182 -6.65 -14.02 1.20
C SER A 182 -7.16 -14.55 -0.14
N LEU A 183 -7.43 -13.66 -1.07
CA LEU A 183 -7.72 -14.01 -2.46
C LEU A 183 -6.48 -13.74 -3.31
N ARG A 184 -5.95 -14.79 -3.91
CA ARG A 184 -4.86 -14.73 -4.87
C ARG A 184 -5.42 -14.76 -6.28
N ASN A 185 -4.76 -14.11 -7.23
CA ASN A 185 -5.15 -14.15 -8.64
C ASN A 185 -6.59 -13.65 -8.88
N VAL A 186 -6.96 -12.55 -8.28
CA VAL A 186 -8.20 -11.82 -8.57
C VAL A 186 -7.90 -10.56 -9.38
N CYS A 187 -8.86 -10.06 -10.13
CA CYS A 187 -8.80 -8.74 -10.72
C CYS A 187 -9.76 -7.83 -9.96
N ILE A 188 -9.23 -6.73 -9.44
CA ILE A 188 -10.07 -5.71 -8.81
C ILE A 188 -10.23 -4.51 -9.74
N ARG A 189 -11.40 -3.87 -9.67
CA ARG A 189 -11.69 -2.62 -10.34
C ARG A 189 -12.45 -1.71 -9.38
N VAL A 190 -12.02 -0.45 -9.27
CA VAL A 190 -12.73 0.57 -8.49
C VAL A 190 -13.39 1.54 -9.44
N THR A 191 -14.68 1.81 -9.22
CA THR A 191 -15.46 2.69 -10.08
C THR A 191 -16.18 3.78 -9.27
N ASP A 192 -16.40 4.91 -9.96
CA ASP A 192 -17.28 6.00 -9.57
C ASP A 192 -18.45 6.02 -10.56
N GLY A 193 -19.55 5.34 -10.22
CA GLY A 193 -20.62 5.05 -11.15
C GLY A 193 -20.09 4.27 -12.37
N LYS A 194 -20.18 4.86 -13.57
CA LYS A 194 -19.68 4.24 -14.80
C LYS A 194 -18.20 4.48 -15.07
N ARG A 195 -17.56 5.40 -14.32
CA ARG A 195 -16.16 5.77 -14.54
C ARG A 195 -15.23 4.81 -13.82
N LYS A 196 -14.37 4.11 -14.56
CA LYS A 196 -13.27 3.33 -14.00
C LYS A 196 -12.19 4.26 -13.47
N LEU A 197 -11.82 4.09 -12.19
CA LEU A 197 -10.76 4.84 -11.53
C LEU A 197 -9.47 4.02 -11.42
N TYR A 198 -9.60 2.72 -11.20
CA TYR A 198 -8.49 1.82 -10.99
C TYR A 198 -8.84 0.40 -11.41
N GLU A 199 -7.84 -0.37 -11.86
CA GLU A 199 -7.97 -1.81 -12.15
C GLU A 199 -6.59 -2.46 -12.05
N GLU A 200 -6.50 -3.57 -11.32
CA GLU A 200 -5.27 -4.34 -11.17
C GLU A 200 -5.56 -5.81 -10.88
N PHE A 201 -4.69 -6.68 -11.42
CA PHE A 201 -4.67 -8.11 -11.12
C PHE A 201 -3.66 -8.39 -9.99
N GLY A 202 -4.06 -9.17 -8.98
CA GLY A 202 -3.16 -9.52 -7.89
C GLY A 202 -3.82 -10.16 -6.69
N GLU A 203 -3.31 -9.83 -5.52
CA GLU A 203 -3.75 -10.38 -4.23
C GLU A 203 -4.45 -9.32 -3.39
N MET A 204 -5.54 -9.75 -2.74
CA MET A 204 -6.25 -8.96 -1.73
C MET A 204 -6.54 -9.81 -0.48
N LEU A 205 -6.83 -9.14 0.63
CA LEU A 205 -7.14 -9.75 1.91
C LEU A 205 -8.36 -9.09 2.53
N PHE A 206 -9.28 -9.87 3.09
CA PHE A 206 -10.38 -9.36 3.90
C PHE A 206 -9.97 -9.16 5.35
N THR A 207 -10.42 -8.06 5.94
CA THR A 207 -10.29 -7.72 7.35
C THR A 207 -11.67 -7.63 8.01
N HIS A 208 -11.72 -7.46 9.32
CA HIS A 208 -13.00 -7.30 10.03
C HIS A 208 -13.74 -6.00 9.69
N TYR A 209 -13.08 -5.04 9.07
CA TYR A 209 -13.65 -3.73 8.69
C TYR A 209 -13.75 -3.53 7.17
N GLY A 210 -13.12 -4.39 6.38
CA GLY A 210 -13.12 -4.20 4.93
C GLY A 210 -12.03 -4.99 4.23
N VAL A 211 -11.25 -4.32 3.39
CA VAL A 211 -10.28 -4.94 2.48
C VAL A 211 -8.90 -4.32 2.57
N THR A 212 -7.88 -5.15 2.31
CA THR A 212 -6.46 -4.78 2.25
C THR A 212 -5.71 -5.69 1.27
N GLY A 213 -4.40 -5.68 1.29
CA GLY A 213 -3.54 -6.47 0.40
C GLY A 213 -2.99 -5.63 -0.74
N PRO A 214 -2.02 -6.14 -1.50
CA PRO A 214 -1.23 -5.34 -2.44
C PRO A 214 -2.07 -4.49 -3.39
N VAL A 215 -3.03 -5.09 -4.11
CA VAL A 215 -3.85 -4.35 -5.09
C VAL A 215 -4.79 -3.32 -4.44
N ILE A 216 -5.25 -3.58 -3.20
CA ILE A 216 -6.09 -2.65 -2.45
C ILE A 216 -5.27 -1.47 -1.93
N LEU A 217 -4.05 -1.72 -1.44
CA LEU A 217 -3.14 -0.67 -1.00
C LEU A 217 -2.75 0.26 -2.17
N SER A 218 -2.44 -0.31 -3.33
CA SER A 218 -2.19 0.48 -4.54
C SER A 218 -3.42 1.32 -4.93
N ALA A 219 -4.62 0.70 -4.94
CA ALA A 219 -5.87 1.39 -5.23
C ALA A 219 -6.09 2.59 -4.31
N SER A 220 -5.84 2.44 -2.99
CA SER A 220 -6.07 3.50 -2.00
C SER A 220 -5.31 4.79 -2.30
N SER A 221 -4.12 4.68 -2.87
CA SER A 221 -3.29 5.82 -3.26
C SER A 221 -3.91 6.62 -4.42
N ILE A 222 -4.65 5.95 -5.30
CA ILE A 222 -5.26 6.55 -6.49
C ILE A 222 -6.65 7.10 -6.19
N VAL A 223 -7.46 6.30 -5.46
CA VAL A 223 -8.87 6.62 -5.25
C VAL A 223 -9.14 7.41 -3.97
N GLY A 224 -8.15 7.55 -3.08
CA GLY A 224 -8.34 8.08 -1.72
C GLY A 224 -8.97 9.47 -1.66
N LYS A 225 -8.55 10.41 -2.52
CA LYS A 225 -9.16 11.74 -2.61
C LYS A 225 -10.64 11.65 -2.99
N ARG A 226 -10.98 10.80 -3.96
CA ARG A 226 -12.34 10.62 -4.42
C ARG A 226 -13.21 9.93 -3.37
N LEU A 227 -12.64 8.95 -2.67
CA LEU A 227 -13.33 8.22 -1.60
C LEU A 227 -13.68 9.12 -0.40
N LYS A 228 -12.91 10.19 -0.15
CA LYS A 228 -13.25 11.20 0.85
C LYS A 228 -14.51 11.99 0.50
N GLU A 229 -14.80 12.16 -0.79
CA GLU A 229 -15.96 12.93 -1.26
C GLU A 229 -17.23 12.08 -1.32
N LYS A 230 -17.10 10.79 -1.63
CA LYS A 230 -18.22 9.88 -1.80
C LYS A 230 -17.81 8.41 -1.80
N GLU A 231 -18.77 7.54 -1.53
CA GLU A 231 -18.62 6.08 -1.64
C GLU A 231 -18.27 5.68 -3.08
N LEU A 232 -17.42 4.66 -3.22
CA LEU A 232 -17.00 4.08 -4.49
C LEU A 232 -17.38 2.59 -4.54
N THR A 233 -17.47 2.03 -5.74
CA THR A 233 -17.74 0.60 -5.90
C THR A 233 -16.44 -0.16 -6.20
N LEU A 234 -16.15 -1.16 -5.38
CA LEU A 234 -15.13 -2.17 -5.63
C LEU A 234 -15.79 -3.36 -6.33
N HIS A 235 -15.27 -3.72 -7.47
CA HIS A 235 -15.63 -4.91 -8.24
C HIS A 235 -14.49 -5.91 -8.15
N ILE A 236 -14.80 -7.16 -7.84
CA ILE A 236 -13.82 -8.22 -7.70
C ILE A 236 -14.17 -9.35 -8.66
N ASP A 237 -13.36 -9.56 -9.67
CA ASP A 237 -13.43 -10.76 -10.51
C ASP A 237 -12.66 -11.88 -9.82
N LEU A 238 -13.38 -12.88 -9.32
CA LEU A 238 -12.81 -14.01 -8.59
C LEU A 238 -12.15 -15.06 -9.50
N LYS A 239 -12.40 -15.00 -10.81
CA LYS A 239 -11.86 -15.94 -11.81
C LYS A 239 -11.44 -15.20 -13.09
N PRO A 240 -10.48 -14.27 -13.03
CA PRO A 240 -10.14 -13.40 -14.17
C PRO A 240 -9.58 -14.14 -15.38
N ALA A 241 -9.02 -15.34 -15.18
CA ALA A 241 -8.52 -16.18 -16.27
C ALA A 241 -9.63 -16.82 -17.13
N LEU A 242 -10.90 -16.73 -16.71
CA LEU A 242 -12.03 -17.34 -17.42
C LEU A 242 -12.97 -16.25 -17.91
N THR A 243 -13.45 -16.37 -19.16
CA THR A 243 -14.62 -15.60 -19.62
C THR A 243 -15.90 -16.09 -18.94
N GLU A 244 -16.99 -15.32 -19.01
CA GLU A 244 -18.28 -15.76 -18.47
C GLU A 244 -18.73 -17.10 -19.07
N GLU A 245 -18.54 -17.30 -20.38
CA GLU A 245 -18.89 -18.54 -21.09
C GLU A 245 -18.02 -19.72 -20.64
N GLN A 246 -16.72 -19.52 -20.44
CA GLN A 246 -15.83 -20.57 -19.93
C GLN A 246 -16.16 -20.93 -18.49
N LEU A 247 -16.49 -19.92 -17.67
CA LEU A 247 -16.90 -20.13 -16.28
C LEU A 247 -18.25 -20.87 -16.22
N ASP A 248 -19.22 -20.51 -17.06
CA ASP A 248 -20.50 -21.21 -17.15
C ASP A 248 -20.32 -22.70 -17.52
N LYS A 249 -19.50 -22.99 -18.54
CA LYS A 249 -19.15 -24.37 -18.92
C LYS A 249 -18.45 -25.13 -17.77
N ARG A 250 -17.63 -24.45 -16.98
CA ARG A 250 -17.00 -25.06 -15.81
C ARG A 250 -18.02 -25.38 -14.73
N ILE A 251 -18.90 -24.44 -14.41
CA ILE A 251 -19.97 -24.64 -13.41
C ILE A 251 -20.90 -25.78 -13.84
N LEU A 252 -21.28 -25.86 -15.12
CA LEU A 252 -22.07 -26.97 -15.63
C LEU A 252 -21.39 -28.33 -15.40
N ARG A 253 -20.11 -28.46 -15.72
CA ARG A 253 -19.35 -29.70 -15.45
C ARG A 253 -19.32 -30.06 -13.98
N GLU A 254 -19.15 -29.07 -13.08
CA GLU A 254 -19.19 -29.31 -11.63
C GLU A 254 -20.59 -29.77 -11.18
N PHE A 255 -21.65 -29.20 -11.74
CA PHE A 255 -23.03 -29.58 -11.44
C PHE A 255 -23.37 -30.98 -11.97
N ASP A 256 -22.94 -31.33 -13.19
CA ASP A 256 -23.12 -32.67 -13.77
C ASP A 256 -22.39 -33.73 -12.91
N ALA A 257 -21.18 -33.46 -12.49
CA ALA A 257 -20.42 -34.36 -11.60
C ALA A 257 -21.05 -34.51 -10.19
N ASN A 258 -21.89 -33.56 -9.78
CA ASN A 258 -22.55 -33.53 -8.48
C ASN A 258 -24.08 -33.53 -8.59
N HIS A 259 -24.64 -34.13 -9.61
CA HIS A 259 -26.04 -34.03 -10.07
C HIS A 259 -27.12 -34.07 -8.98
N ASN A 260 -26.94 -34.91 -7.95
CA ASN A 260 -27.90 -35.08 -6.85
C ASN A 260 -27.51 -34.28 -5.57
N LYS A 261 -26.41 -33.54 -5.58
CA LYS A 261 -26.01 -32.75 -4.40
C LYS A 261 -26.81 -31.47 -4.31
N GLN A 262 -26.96 -30.97 -3.09
CA GLN A 262 -27.46 -29.63 -2.83
C GLN A 262 -26.44 -28.59 -3.28
N PHE A 263 -26.91 -27.42 -3.70
CA PHE A 263 -26.10 -26.33 -4.22
C PHE A 263 -24.93 -25.95 -3.30
N LYS A 264 -25.20 -25.81 -1.99
CA LYS A 264 -24.16 -25.49 -0.99
C LYS A 264 -22.98 -26.45 -0.96
N ASN A 265 -23.19 -27.71 -1.35
CA ASN A 265 -22.14 -28.75 -1.38
C ASN A 265 -21.51 -28.91 -2.78
N ALA A 266 -22.17 -28.46 -3.81
CA ALA A 266 -21.68 -28.59 -5.18
C ALA A 266 -20.68 -27.48 -5.58
N VAL A 267 -20.62 -26.39 -4.82
CA VAL A 267 -19.70 -25.25 -5.06
C VAL A 267 -18.36 -25.38 -4.34
N ASP A 268 -18.09 -26.53 -3.74
CA ASP A 268 -16.88 -26.75 -2.91
C ASP A 268 -15.57 -26.55 -3.67
N SER A 269 -15.51 -26.92 -4.95
CA SER A 269 -14.33 -26.78 -5.79
C SER A 269 -14.13 -25.35 -6.34
N LEU A 270 -15.15 -24.50 -6.24
CA LEU A 270 -15.13 -23.16 -6.84
C LEU A 270 -14.48 -22.11 -5.95
N PHE A 271 -14.60 -22.26 -4.61
CA PHE A 271 -14.22 -21.23 -3.63
C PHE A 271 -13.45 -21.77 -2.42
N PRO A 272 -12.64 -20.93 -1.77
CA PRO A 272 -12.17 -21.20 -0.42
C PRO A 272 -13.33 -21.38 0.57
N ALA A 273 -13.14 -22.20 1.59
CA ALA A 273 -14.19 -22.58 2.53
C ALA A 273 -14.95 -21.39 3.15
N LYS A 274 -14.24 -20.31 3.52
CA LYS A 274 -14.87 -19.10 4.08
C LYS A 274 -15.74 -18.33 3.08
N LEU A 275 -15.45 -18.40 1.79
CA LEU A 275 -16.19 -17.65 0.77
C LEU A 275 -17.47 -18.32 0.35
N LYS A 276 -17.55 -19.64 0.47
CA LYS A 276 -18.71 -20.44 0.03
C LYS A 276 -20.05 -19.96 0.61
N PRO A 277 -20.23 -19.84 1.95
CA PRO A 277 -21.52 -19.42 2.50
C PRO A 277 -21.96 -18.06 1.95
N VAL A 278 -21.04 -17.11 1.87
CA VAL A 278 -21.31 -15.76 1.35
C VAL A 278 -21.74 -15.81 -0.11
N MET A 279 -21.02 -16.56 -0.95
CA MET A 279 -21.37 -16.69 -2.39
C MET A 279 -22.67 -17.44 -2.60
N THR A 280 -22.95 -18.42 -1.76
CA THR A 280 -24.23 -19.16 -1.81
C THR A 280 -25.40 -18.24 -1.47
N GLU A 281 -25.31 -17.49 -0.38
CA GLU A 281 -26.33 -16.53 0.04
C GLU A 281 -26.55 -15.44 -1.02
N LEU A 282 -25.48 -14.81 -1.52
CA LEU A 282 -25.55 -13.73 -2.51
C LEU A 282 -26.01 -14.20 -3.89
N SER A 283 -25.92 -15.48 -4.21
CA SER A 283 -26.39 -16.04 -5.49
C SER A 283 -27.91 -15.96 -5.64
N GLY A 284 -28.64 -15.96 -4.50
CA GLY A 284 -30.09 -16.07 -4.45
C GLY A 284 -30.61 -17.45 -4.87
N ILE A 285 -29.75 -18.46 -4.91
CA ILE A 285 -30.14 -19.88 -5.13
C ILE A 285 -30.30 -20.52 -3.75
N ALA A 286 -31.42 -21.20 -3.51
CA ALA A 286 -31.63 -21.87 -2.23
C ALA A 286 -30.54 -22.91 -1.95
N GLU A 287 -29.99 -22.91 -0.76
CA GLU A 287 -28.85 -23.74 -0.37
C GLU A 287 -29.10 -25.24 -0.54
N GLU A 288 -30.34 -25.68 -0.26
CA GLU A 288 -30.80 -27.06 -0.32
C GLU A 288 -31.26 -27.47 -1.72
N LYS A 289 -31.35 -26.54 -2.66
CA LYS A 289 -31.77 -26.82 -4.04
C LYS A 289 -30.79 -27.79 -4.70
N LYS A 290 -31.27 -28.84 -5.30
CA LYS A 290 -30.42 -29.76 -6.05
C LYS A 290 -29.86 -29.08 -7.30
N VAL A 291 -28.61 -29.36 -7.64
CA VAL A 291 -27.96 -28.67 -8.77
C VAL A 291 -28.59 -28.95 -10.11
N ASN A 292 -29.25 -30.11 -10.28
CA ASN A 292 -30.02 -30.46 -11.48
C ASN A 292 -31.33 -29.66 -11.62
N GLU A 293 -31.77 -28.98 -10.58
CA GLU A 293 -32.98 -28.13 -10.59
C GLU A 293 -32.65 -26.65 -10.81
N ILE A 294 -31.34 -26.30 -10.84
CA ILE A 294 -30.87 -24.92 -11.05
C ILE A 294 -31.13 -24.51 -12.50
N THR A 295 -31.89 -23.44 -12.68
CA THR A 295 -32.20 -22.93 -14.02
C THR A 295 -30.99 -22.24 -14.67
N LYS A 296 -31.04 -22.06 -15.98
CA LYS A 296 -30.02 -21.33 -16.72
C LYS A 296 -29.87 -19.89 -16.21
N GLU A 297 -30.97 -19.23 -15.89
CA GLU A 297 -31.01 -17.86 -15.38
C GLU A 297 -30.34 -17.75 -14.02
N GLU A 298 -30.63 -18.68 -13.10
CA GLU A 298 -29.96 -18.75 -11.77
C GLU A 298 -28.48 -18.98 -11.93
N ARG A 299 -28.07 -19.93 -12.79
CA ARG A 299 -26.67 -20.23 -13.05
C ARG A 299 -25.94 -19.03 -13.66
N MET A 300 -26.53 -18.34 -14.63
CA MET A 300 -25.93 -17.14 -15.23
C MET A 300 -25.83 -15.97 -14.22
N ARG A 301 -26.79 -15.84 -13.31
CA ARG A 301 -26.70 -14.88 -12.19
C ARG A 301 -25.49 -15.20 -11.30
N PHE A 302 -25.30 -16.48 -10.99
CA PHE A 302 -24.16 -16.94 -10.21
C PHE A 302 -22.83 -16.72 -10.93
N VAL A 303 -22.74 -16.98 -12.24
CA VAL A 303 -21.57 -16.64 -13.08
C VAL A 303 -21.24 -15.17 -12.97
N ARG A 304 -22.23 -14.28 -13.13
CA ARG A 304 -22.00 -12.82 -13.04
C ARG A 304 -21.57 -12.40 -11.65
N LEU A 305 -22.09 -13.00 -10.59
CA LEU A 305 -21.67 -12.74 -9.22
C LEU A 305 -20.19 -13.10 -9.02
N ILE A 306 -19.71 -14.21 -9.59
CA ILE A 306 -18.30 -14.61 -9.52
C ILE A 306 -17.41 -13.66 -10.31
N LYS A 307 -17.90 -13.18 -11.45
CA LYS A 307 -17.15 -12.24 -12.32
C LYS A 307 -17.19 -10.80 -11.83
N ASP A 308 -18.17 -10.45 -11.01
CA ASP A 308 -18.38 -9.08 -10.54
C ASP A 308 -18.92 -9.07 -9.10
N PHE A 309 -18.10 -9.62 -8.17
CA PHE A 309 -18.39 -9.58 -6.74
C PHE A 309 -18.18 -8.17 -6.22
N LYS A 310 -19.25 -7.48 -5.84
CA LYS A 310 -19.25 -6.05 -5.53
C LYS A 310 -19.19 -5.76 -4.05
N MET A 311 -18.49 -4.69 -3.72
CA MET A 311 -18.47 -4.08 -2.39
C MET A 311 -18.48 -2.56 -2.50
N THR A 312 -19.00 -1.89 -1.48
CA THR A 312 -19.05 -0.44 -1.37
C THR A 312 -17.90 0.03 -0.48
N LEU A 313 -16.94 0.74 -1.06
CA LEU A 313 -15.86 1.40 -0.32
C LEU A 313 -16.39 2.67 0.33
N THR A 314 -16.15 2.85 1.63
CA THR A 314 -16.69 3.97 2.43
C THR A 314 -15.63 4.95 2.89
N SER A 315 -14.44 4.45 3.27
CA SER A 315 -13.36 5.27 3.81
C SER A 315 -11.99 4.62 3.66
N LEU A 316 -10.94 5.43 3.80
CA LEU A 316 -9.58 4.96 4.02
C LEU A 316 -9.36 4.68 5.50
N ARG A 317 -8.65 3.61 5.81
CA ARG A 317 -8.26 3.31 7.18
C ARG A 317 -6.79 3.65 7.39
N SER A 318 -6.55 4.69 8.18
CA SER A 318 -5.20 5.14 8.58
C SER A 318 -4.76 4.54 9.90
#